data_e83fd3d9b00c7883ceb7aee6d96e2343
#
_entry.id   e83fd3d9b00c7883ceb7aee6d96e2343
#
_cell.length_a   1.000
_cell.length_b   1.000
_cell.length_c   1.000
_cell.angle_alpha   90.00
_cell.angle_beta   90.00
_cell.angle_gamma   90.00
#
_symmetry.space_group_name_H-M   'P 1'
#
loop_
_entity.id
_entity.type
_entity.pdbx_description
1 polymer ?
#
loop_
_entity_poly.entity_id
_entity_poly.type
_entity_poly.pdbx_seq_one_letter_code
_entity_poly.pdbx_strand_id
1 'polypeptide(L)'
;MVGRVSIRIGESAPGLSLLRGEAFAPQSAPADRRFGLSAPRPPVFVTLRDRLCFNIRAAQRGALFHHRIYPRNIMKLRACLATLLFLCIVVGDQVIKYLVKTGMSLGERIHVTDWFYILFTENHGMAFGMDFIGTAVLSIFRVAAVGLFTYVLVKQIRRGAPLGFVVCLSLIIAGAFGNIIDNFFYGLCFTESFPQGLGAAPAHCVPMGEGYGTFLHGRVVDMFYFPFFTWPDWVPVLGGGTFFGAIFNLADSAISVGAVAMILFYYKYLSVLLGGRRSTSSSPEDSAEEGEKQA
;
A
#
# COMPACT_ATOMS: atom_id res chain seq x y z
N MET A 1 17.53 18.60 -41.10
CA MET A 1 16.34 18.63 -41.95
C MET A 1 15.10 18.50 -41.07
N VAL A 2 14.40 19.60 -40.90
CA VAL A 2 13.25 19.75 -39.98
C VAL A 2 11.98 19.71 -40.83
N GLY A 3 11.13 18.74 -40.60
CA GLY A 3 9.81 18.63 -41.23
C GLY A 3 8.71 19.13 -40.29
N ARG A 4 8.23 20.35 -40.54
CA ARG A 4 7.01 20.90 -39.94
C ARG A 4 5.80 20.35 -40.65
N VAL A 5 4.84 19.79 -39.91
CA VAL A 5 3.48 19.53 -40.42
C VAL A 5 2.55 20.63 -39.89
N SER A 6 1.99 21.38 -40.83
CA SER A 6 0.98 22.43 -40.61
C SER A 6 -0.41 21.85 -40.89
N ILE A 7 -1.32 21.95 -39.92
CA ILE A 7 -2.75 21.65 -40.15
C ILE A 7 -3.48 22.98 -40.25
N ARG A 8 -4.16 23.17 -41.43
CA ARG A 8 -5.03 24.31 -41.73
C ARG A 8 -6.43 24.07 -41.15
N ILE A 9 -6.92 25.10 -40.51
CA ILE A 9 -8.32 25.25 -40.11
C ILE A 9 -9.03 25.99 -41.25
N GLY A 10 -10.13 25.43 -41.75
CA GLY A 10 -11.01 26.05 -42.74
C GLY A 10 -12.28 26.58 -42.08
N GLU A 11 -12.46 27.89 -42.15
CA GLU A 11 -13.72 28.61 -41.87
C GLU A 11 -14.70 28.50 -43.04
N SER A 12 -15.99 28.41 -42.78
CA SER A 12 -17.02 29.22 -43.46
C SER A 12 -18.41 28.99 -42.88
N ALA A 13 -18.98 30.02 -42.30
CA ALA A 13 -20.43 30.28 -42.23
C ALA A 13 -20.83 30.97 -43.57
N PRO A 14 -22.13 31.26 -43.93
CA PRO A 14 -23.21 31.76 -43.11
C PRO A 14 -24.63 31.31 -43.53
N GLY A 15 -25.67 31.78 -42.81
CA GLY A 15 -27.04 31.74 -43.34
C GLY A 15 -28.14 31.99 -42.28
N LEU A 16 -28.44 33.28 -42.11
CA LEU A 16 -29.58 33.80 -41.34
C LEU A 16 -30.91 33.60 -42.09
N SER A 17 -32.00 33.21 -41.41
CA SER A 17 -33.35 33.74 -41.73
C SER A 17 -34.30 33.55 -40.57
N LEU A 18 -34.79 34.68 -40.10
CA LEU A 18 -35.95 34.91 -39.23
C LEU A 18 -37.24 34.50 -39.96
N LEU A 19 -38.18 33.84 -39.30
CA LEU A 19 -39.61 34.07 -39.45
C LEU A 19 -40.38 33.86 -38.13
N ARG A 20 -41.20 34.85 -37.89
CA ARG A 20 -42.13 35.11 -36.80
C ARG A 20 -43.47 34.37 -37.04
N GLY A 21 -44.20 34.15 -35.94
CA GLY A 21 -45.70 34.02 -35.94
C GLY A 21 -46.10 32.59 -35.52
N GLU A 22 -46.97 32.33 -34.68
CA GLU A 22 -48.09 32.93 -34.03
C GLU A 22 -48.62 31.92 -32.99
N ALA A 23 -49.20 32.44 -31.94
CA ALA A 23 -49.82 31.66 -30.86
C ALA A 23 -51.10 31.00 -31.28
N PHE A 24 -51.32 29.76 -30.87
CA PHE A 24 -52.65 29.16 -30.74
C PHE A 24 -52.66 28.24 -29.52
N ALA A 25 -53.46 28.59 -28.56
CA ALA A 25 -53.95 27.74 -27.48
C ALA A 25 -55.46 27.52 -27.71
N PRO A 26 -56.13 26.73 -26.92
CA PRO A 26 -55.99 25.32 -26.58
C PRO A 26 -57.29 24.55 -26.86
N GLN A 27 -57.29 23.26 -26.75
CA GLN A 27 -58.50 22.52 -26.44
C GLN A 27 -58.21 21.28 -25.61
N SER A 28 -58.94 21.21 -24.51
CA SER A 28 -59.06 20.10 -23.60
C SER A 28 -59.81 18.93 -24.22
N ALA A 29 -59.29 17.70 -24.05
CA ALA A 29 -60.06 16.47 -24.09
C ALA A 29 -59.27 15.29 -23.52
N PRO A 30 -59.84 14.13 -23.20
CA PRO A 30 -59.91 13.64 -21.83
C PRO A 30 -58.90 12.51 -21.55
N ALA A 31 -58.80 12.19 -20.26
CA ALA A 31 -57.97 11.12 -19.71
C ALA A 31 -58.25 9.77 -20.38
N ASP A 32 -57.23 9.14 -20.93
CA ASP A 32 -57.20 7.71 -21.11
C ASP A 32 -55.97 7.11 -20.38
N ARG A 33 -56.30 6.21 -19.50
CA ARG A 33 -55.36 5.39 -18.74
C ARG A 33 -54.83 4.32 -19.70
N ARG A 34 -53.54 4.21 -19.81
CA ARG A 34 -52.75 2.98 -19.84
C ARG A 34 -51.43 3.16 -20.59
N PHE A 35 -50.44 2.57 -20.01
CA PHE A 35 -49.05 2.40 -20.40
C PHE A 35 -48.07 3.40 -19.81
N GLY A 36 -47.63 3.04 -18.57
CA GLY A 36 -46.44 3.58 -17.95
C GLY A 36 -45.20 3.09 -18.69
N LEU A 37 -44.74 3.88 -19.65
CA LEU A 37 -43.36 3.81 -20.13
C LEU A 37 -42.55 4.74 -19.26
N SER A 38 -41.82 4.14 -18.29
CA SER A 38 -40.83 4.87 -17.51
C SER A 38 -39.72 5.36 -18.45
N ALA A 39 -39.50 6.68 -18.48
CA ALA A 39 -38.40 7.29 -19.18
C ALA A 39 -37.08 6.59 -18.79
N PRO A 40 -36.16 6.32 -19.73
CA PRO A 40 -34.88 5.75 -19.44
C PRO A 40 -34.13 6.72 -18.49
N ARG A 41 -33.74 6.24 -17.31
CA ARG A 41 -32.91 7.01 -16.39
C ARG A 41 -31.59 7.31 -17.08
N PRO A 42 -31.08 8.55 -16.99
CA PRO A 42 -29.78 8.86 -17.57
C PRO A 42 -28.70 7.96 -16.97
N PRO A 43 -27.67 7.56 -17.72
CA PRO A 43 -26.60 6.73 -17.22
C PRO A 43 -25.95 7.43 -16.03
N VAL A 44 -26.06 6.82 -14.86
CA VAL A 44 -25.35 7.28 -13.66
C VAL A 44 -23.87 7.06 -13.90
N PHE A 45 -23.13 8.12 -14.19
CA PHE A 45 -21.69 8.10 -14.22
C PHE A 45 -21.19 7.80 -12.78
N VAL A 46 -21.02 6.53 -12.48
CA VAL A 46 -20.41 6.08 -11.21
C VAL A 46 -18.92 6.41 -11.30
N THR A 47 -18.51 7.48 -10.65
CA THR A 47 -17.12 7.91 -10.62
C THR A 47 -16.25 6.87 -9.89
N LEU A 48 -14.95 6.84 -10.20
CA LEU A 48 -13.99 5.98 -9.49
C LEU A 48 -14.08 6.19 -7.96
N ARG A 49 -14.33 7.43 -7.53
CA ARG A 49 -14.57 7.83 -6.15
C ARG A 49 -15.81 7.15 -5.56
N ASP A 50 -16.90 7.05 -6.31
CA ASP A 50 -18.15 6.42 -5.84
C ASP A 50 -17.98 4.90 -5.73
N ARG A 51 -17.24 4.27 -6.65
CA ARG A 51 -16.86 2.85 -6.57
C ARG A 51 -15.95 2.57 -5.37
N LEU A 52 -14.96 3.43 -5.11
CA LEU A 52 -14.11 3.33 -3.92
C LEU A 52 -14.92 3.52 -2.63
N CYS A 53 -15.76 4.57 -2.56
CA CYS A 53 -16.61 4.82 -1.39
C CYS A 53 -17.64 3.69 -1.18
N PHE A 54 -18.20 3.13 -2.25
CA PHE A 54 -19.12 1.99 -2.17
C PHE A 54 -18.41 0.74 -1.64
N ASN A 55 -17.21 0.44 -2.16
CA ASN A 55 -16.40 -0.68 -1.70
C ASN A 55 -15.93 -0.51 -0.25
N ILE A 56 -15.58 0.71 0.17
CA ILE A 56 -15.21 1.03 1.56
C ILE A 56 -16.43 0.86 2.48
N ARG A 57 -17.60 1.37 2.10
CA ARG A 57 -18.84 1.21 2.89
C ARG A 57 -19.31 -0.25 2.93
N ALA A 58 -19.18 -1.00 1.85
CA ALA A 58 -19.47 -2.43 1.81
C ALA A 58 -18.50 -3.23 2.69
N ALA A 59 -17.21 -2.89 2.66
CA ALA A 59 -16.20 -3.47 3.55
C ALA A 59 -16.48 -3.13 5.02
N GLN A 60 -16.93 -1.91 5.32
CA GLN A 60 -17.29 -1.48 6.68
C GLN A 60 -18.58 -2.16 7.20
N ARG A 61 -19.57 -2.41 6.34
CA ARG A 61 -20.78 -3.17 6.71
C ARG A 61 -20.50 -4.66 6.85
N GLY A 62 -19.59 -5.21 6.05
CA GLY A 62 -19.16 -6.61 6.18
C GLY A 62 -18.39 -6.92 7.46
N ALA A 63 -17.75 -5.91 8.09
CA ALA A 63 -17.03 -6.07 9.34
C ALA A 63 -17.94 -6.30 10.56
N LEU A 64 -19.22 -5.98 10.45
CA LEU A 64 -20.20 -6.09 11.54
C LEU A 64 -21.02 -7.39 11.50
N PHE A 65 -20.88 -8.26 10.51
CA PHE A 65 -21.76 -9.41 10.34
C PHE A 65 -21.04 -10.76 10.27
N HIS A 66 -21.39 -11.58 11.23
CA HIS A 66 -21.61 -13.04 11.22
C HIS A 66 -20.73 -13.90 10.29
N HIS A 67 -20.33 -15.03 10.82
CA HIS A 67 -19.90 -16.28 10.22
C HIS A 67 -20.50 -16.55 8.82
N ARG A 68 -20.16 -15.72 7.83
CA ARG A 68 -20.48 -16.00 6.45
C ARG A 68 -19.53 -17.11 6.00
N ILE A 69 -20.06 -18.32 5.85
CA ILE A 69 -19.30 -19.42 5.22
C ILE A 69 -19.05 -18.98 3.78
N TYR A 70 -17.84 -18.44 3.53
CA TYR A 70 -17.45 -18.11 2.17
C TYR A 70 -17.20 -19.38 1.38
N PRO A 71 -17.64 -19.44 0.09
CA PRO A 71 -17.34 -20.58 -0.78
C PRO A 71 -15.85 -20.87 -0.79
N ARG A 72 -15.46 -22.13 -0.74
CA ARG A 72 -14.06 -22.57 -0.77
C ARG A 72 -13.26 -21.94 -1.92
N ASN A 73 -13.90 -21.71 -3.06
CA ASN A 73 -13.26 -21.11 -4.24
C ASN A 73 -12.82 -19.66 -3.99
N ILE A 74 -13.61 -18.86 -3.27
CA ILE A 74 -13.24 -17.47 -2.93
C ILE A 74 -12.05 -17.45 -1.96
N MET A 75 -12.02 -18.34 -0.98
CA MET A 75 -10.89 -18.45 -0.06
C MET A 75 -9.61 -18.88 -0.78
N LYS A 76 -9.70 -19.86 -1.70
CA LYS A 76 -8.57 -20.29 -2.53
C LYS A 76 -8.06 -19.14 -3.41
N LEU A 77 -8.96 -18.39 -4.05
CA LEU A 77 -8.58 -17.24 -4.87
C LEU A 77 -7.83 -16.18 -4.05
N ARG A 78 -8.35 -15.83 -2.87
CA ARG A 78 -7.69 -14.85 -1.98
C ARG A 78 -6.32 -15.34 -1.51
N ALA A 79 -6.18 -16.61 -1.16
CA ALA A 79 -4.91 -17.20 -0.80
C ALA A 79 -3.93 -17.19 -1.99
N CYS A 80 -4.39 -17.54 -3.19
CA CYS A 80 -3.58 -17.50 -4.41
C CYS A 80 -3.10 -16.07 -4.71
N LEU A 81 -3.99 -15.07 -4.65
CA LEU A 81 -3.63 -13.67 -4.86
C LEU A 81 -2.65 -13.15 -3.80
N ALA A 82 -2.84 -13.51 -2.53
CA ALA A 82 -1.91 -13.17 -1.46
C ALA A 82 -0.52 -13.78 -1.68
N THR A 83 -0.47 -15.05 -2.08
CA THR A 83 0.79 -15.75 -2.37
C THR A 83 1.48 -15.17 -3.60
N LEU A 84 0.73 -14.90 -4.68
CA LEU A 84 1.29 -14.28 -5.89
C LEU A 84 1.87 -12.90 -5.59
N LEU A 85 1.14 -12.06 -4.86
CA LEU A 85 1.60 -10.74 -4.46
C LEU A 85 2.86 -10.83 -3.59
N PHE A 86 2.86 -11.74 -2.61
CA PHE A 86 4.02 -12.02 -1.77
C PHE A 86 5.25 -12.38 -2.61
N LEU A 87 5.12 -13.34 -3.54
CA LEU A 87 6.21 -13.76 -4.40
C LEU A 87 6.69 -12.63 -5.32
N CYS A 88 5.77 -11.85 -5.93
CA CYS A 88 6.14 -10.72 -6.79
C CYS A 88 6.96 -9.67 -6.03
N ILE A 89 6.57 -9.32 -4.81
CA ILE A 89 7.29 -8.33 -4.01
C ILE A 89 8.64 -8.88 -3.56
N VAL A 90 8.69 -10.10 -3.02
CA VAL A 90 9.94 -10.69 -2.52
C VAL A 90 10.95 -10.88 -3.66
N VAL A 91 10.52 -11.47 -4.78
CA VAL A 91 11.41 -11.67 -5.94
C VAL A 91 11.87 -10.34 -6.51
N GLY A 92 10.95 -9.39 -6.71
CA GLY A 92 11.28 -8.05 -7.19
C GLY A 92 12.28 -7.32 -6.30
N ASP A 93 12.08 -7.37 -4.97
CA ASP A 93 12.98 -6.79 -3.98
C ASP A 93 14.38 -7.42 -4.06
N GLN A 94 14.45 -8.74 -4.06
CA GLN A 94 15.74 -9.45 -4.10
C GLN A 94 16.49 -9.26 -5.42
N VAL A 95 15.78 -9.20 -6.56
CA VAL A 95 16.41 -8.91 -7.86
C VAL A 95 17.03 -7.51 -7.86
N ILE A 96 16.27 -6.49 -7.40
CA ILE A 96 16.78 -5.11 -7.36
C ILE A 96 17.98 -5.01 -6.41
N LYS A 97 17.88 -5.58 -5.21
CA LYS A 97 18.98 -5.61 -4.22
C LYS A 97 20.22 -6.30 -4.74
N TYR A 98 20.05 -7.43 -5.42
CA TYR A 98 21.16 -8.14 -6.05
C TYR A 98 21.86 -7.28 -7.11
N LEU A 99 21.10 -6.66 -8.01
CA LEU A 99 21.65 -5.80 -9.07
C LEU A 99 22.40 -4.59 -8.49
N VAL A 100 21.85 -3.95 -7.46
CA VAL A 100 22.48 -2.81 -6.79
C VAL A 100 23.76 -3.24 -6.08
N LYS A 101 23.70 -4.30 -5.28
CA LYS A 101 24.86 -4.78 -4.50
C LYS A 101 26.02 -5.24 -5.38
N THR A 102 25.73 -5.87 -6.54
CA THR A 102 26.77 -6.40 -7.44
C THR A 102 27.14 -5.45 -8.58
N GLY A 103 26.36 -4.40 -8.80
CA GLY A 103 26.59 -3.43 -9.87
C GLY A 103 27.10 -2.06 -9.41
N MET A 104 27.04 -1.76 -8.11
CA MET A 104 27.39 -0.44 -7.56
C MET A 104 28.35 -0.55 -6.40
N SER A 105 29.20 0.49 -6.24
CA SER A 105 30.04 0.68 -5.04
C SER A 105 29.22 1.29 -3.90
N LEU A 106 29.58 1.02 -2.66
CA LEU A 106 28.88 1.58 -1.50
C LEU A 106 28.93 3.13 -1.52
N GLY A 107 27.79 3.77 -1.38
CA GLY A 107 27.64 5.23 -1.47
C GLY A 107 27.56 5.77 -2.90
N GLU A 108 27.67 4.93 -3.92
CA GLU A 108 27.50 5.35 -5.32
C GLU A 108 26.07 5.79 -5.58
N ARG A 109 25.93 6.89 -6.35
CA ARG A 109 24.64 7.49 -6.67
C ARG A 109 24.43 7.62 -8.17
N ILE A 110 23.38 7.01 -8.68
CA ILE A 110 22.91 7.14 -10.06
C ILE A 110 21.77 8.14 -10.09
N HIS A 111 21.90 9.19 -10.91
CA HIS A 111 20.85 10.18 -11.16
C HIS A 111 19.81 9.58 -12.10
N VAL A 112 18.54 9.51 -11.69
CA VAL A 112 17.43 9.06 -12.51
C VAL A 112 16.57 10.27 -12.94
N THR A 113 16.21 11.11 -11.98
CA THR A 113 15.55 12.41 -12.19
C THR A 113 16.04 13.38 -11.12
N ASP A 114 15.66 14.68 -11.22
CA ASP A 114 16.07 15.70 -10.24
C ASP A 114 15.57 15.45 -8.82
N TRP A 115 14.56 14.64 -8.66
CA TRP A 115 13.95 14.27 -7.38
C TRP A 115 14.06 12.78 -7.04
N PHE A 116 14.71 11.96 -7.86
CA PHE A 116 14.91 10.54 -7.63
C PHE A 116 16.29 10.05 -8.03
N TYR A 117 16.94 9.37 -7.12
CA TYR A 117 18.25 8.76 -7.29
C TYR A 117 18.22 7.31 -6.83
N ILE A 118 19.08 6.50 -7.43
CA ILE A 118 19.47 5.21 -6.87
C ILE A 118 20.78 5.45 -6.12
N LEU A 119 20.77 5.29 -4.80
CA LEU A 119 21.91 5.51 -3.90
C LEU A 119 22.15 4.25 -3.09
N PHE A 120 23.20 3.50 -3.43
CA PHE A 120 23.50 2.27 -2.73
C PHE A 120 23.98 2.51 -1.31
N THR A 121 23.26 1.99 -0.34
CA THR A 121 23.65 1.96 1.07
C THR A 121 23.34 0.61 1.70
N GLU A 122 24.08 0.28 2.75
CA GLU A 122 23.86 -0.91 3.56
C GLU A 122 23.44 -0.53 4.96
N ASN A 123 22.32 -1.07 5.40
CA ASN A 123 21.72 -0.78 6.68
C ASN A 123 21.93 -1.97 7.64
N HIS A 124 22.63 -1.71 8.73
CA HIS A 124 22.83 -2.70 9.81
C HIS A 124 21.57 -2.99 10.62
N GLY A 125 20.41 -2.47 10.19
CA GLY A 125 19.16 -2.61 10.91
C GLY A 125 18.98 -1.58 12.02
N MET A 126 19.80 -0.53 12.00
CA MET A 126 19.73 0.58 12.94
C MET A 126 18.57 1.51 12.55
N ALA A 127 17.42 1.35 13.19
CA ALA A 127 16.39 2.38 13.17
C ALA A 127 16.82 3.49 14.14
N PHE A 128 16.98 4.71 13.64
CA PHE A 128 17.30 5.90 14.46
C PHE A 128 18.62 5.87 15.24
N GLY A 129 19.69 5.19 14.75
CA GLY A 129 21.00 5.24 15.38
C GLY A 129 21.11 4.46 16.70
N MET A 130 20.23 3.49 16.93
CA MET A 130 20.27 2.66 18.13
C MET A 130 21.25 1.49 17.98
N ASP A 131 22.54 1.73 18.23
CA ASP A 131 23.60 0.72 18.14
C ASP A 131 23.51 -0.41 19.16
N PHE A 132 22.71 -0.25 20.22
CA PHE A 132 22.64 -1.21 21.31
C PHE A 132 21.72 -2.41 21.05
N ILE A 133 20.87 -2.34 20.01
CA ILE A 133 20.06 -3.48 19.56
C ILE A 133 20.78 -4.12 18.40
N GLY A 134 21.55 -5.16 18.65
CA GLY A 134 22.31 -5.85 17.60
C GLY A 134 21.41 -6.36 16.46
N THR A 135 21.96 -6.43 15.25
CA THR A 135 21.27 -6.90 14.03
C THR A 135 20.55 -8.23 14.22
N ALA A 136 21.14 -9.14 15.00
CA ALA A 136 20.54 -10.46 15.31
C ALA A 136 19.22 -10.34 16.08
N VAL A 137 19.15 -9.46 17.09
CA VAL A 137 17.91 -9.25 17.89
C VAL A 137 16.81 -8.69 17.01
N LEU A 138 17.12 -7.71 16.17
CA LEU A 138 16.17 -7.14 15.22
C LEU A 138 15.69 -8.18 14.21
N SER A 139 16.58 -9.05 13.73
CA SER A 139 16.25 -10.15 12.81
C SER A 139 15.29 -11.15 13.46
N ILE A 140 15.52 -11.53 14.71
CA ILE A 140 14.62 -12.43 15.48
C ILE A 140 13.23 -11.77 15.64
N PHE A 141 13.19 -10.47 15.98
CA PHE A 141 11.94 -9.74 16.09
C PHE A 141 11.16 -9.71 14.76
N ARG A 142 11.85 -9.46 13.64
CA ARG A 142 11.25 -9.51 12.29
C ARG A 142 10.66 -10.89 11.98
N VAL A 143 11.39 -11.97 12.30
CA VAL A 143 10.89 -13.35 12.10
C VAL A 143 9.62 -13.60 12.92
N ALA A 144 9.62 -13.22 14.20
CA ALA A 144 8.46 -13.36 15.05
C ALA A 144 7.25 -12.56 14.53
N ALA A 145 7.48 -11.33 14.05
CA ALA A 145 6.46 -10.49 13.46
C ALA A 145 5.88 -11.09 12.17
N VAL A 146 6.73 -11.58 11.26
CA VAL A 146 6.30 -12.26 10.02
C VAL A 146 5.49 -13.52 10.35
N GLY A 147 5.92 -14.32 11.32
CA GLY A 147 5.18 -15.50 11.77
C GLY A 147 3.78 -15.13 12.30
N LEU A 148 3.71 -14.12 13.17
CA LEU A 148 2.46 -13.63 13.73
C LEU A 148 1.52 -13.09 12.65
N PHE A 149 2.02 -12.23 11.77
CA PHE A 149 1.20 -11.63 10.70
C PHE A 149 0.74 -12.67 9.69
N THR A 150 1.57 -13.68 9.37
CA THR A 150 1.17 -14.80 8.52
C THR A 150 0.06 -15.62 9.18
N TYR A 151 0.16 -15.91 10.47
CA TYR A 151 -0.92 -16.56 11.21
C TYR A 151 -2.23 -15.76 11.15
N VAL A 152 -2.13 -14.44 11.39
CA VAL A 152 -3.28 -13.53 11.28
C VAL A 152 -3.85 -13.56 9.87
N LEU A 153 -3.01 -13.46 8.82
CA LEU A 153 -3.42 -13.48 7.41
C LEU A 153 -4.24 -14.74 7.08
N VAL A 154 -3.69 -15.91 7.41
CA VAL A 154 -4.37 -17.20 7.16
C VAL A 154 -5.72 -17.25 7.89
N LYS A 155 -5.74 -16.84 9.16
CA LYS A 155 -6.96 -16.77 9.97
C LYS A 155 -8.00 -15.82 9.38
N GLN A 156 -7.58 -14.65 8.87
CA GLN A 156 -8.48 -13.66 8.27
C GLN A 156 -8.98 -14.11 6.89
N ILE A 157 -8.16 -14.75 6.06
CA ILE A 157 -8.62 -15.35 4.79
C ILE A 157 -9.71 -16.39 5.06
N ARG A 158 -9.50 -17.27 6.06
CA ARG A 158 -10.50 -18.28 6.45
C ARG A 158 -11.80 -17.67 7.00
N ARG A 159 -11.73 -16.49 7.62
CA ARG A 159 -12.89 -15.73 8.12
C ARG A 159 -13.55 -14.86 7.07
N GLY A 160 -13.03 -14.85 5.84
CA GLY A 160 -13.59 -14.06 4.75
C GLY A 160 -13.32 -12.56 4.85
N ALA A 161 -12.17 -12.16 5.39
CA ALA A 161 -11.74 -10.77 5.47
C ALA A 161 -11.83 -10.05 4.11
N PRO A 162 -12.05 -8.73 4.08
CA PRO A 162 -12.05 -7.97 2.83
C PRO A 162 -10.76 -8.19 2.04
N LEU A 163 -10.85 -8.31 0.69
CA LEU A 163 -9.68 -8.55 -0.15
C LEU A 163 -8.59 -7.49 0.05
N GLY A 164 -8.97 -6.21 0.13
CA GLY A 164 -7.98 -5.15 0.35
C GLY A 164 -7.25 -5.27 1.68
N PHE A 165 -7.89 -5.74 2.76
CA PHE A 165 -7.22 -6.05 4.02
C PHE A 165 -6.18 -7.19 3.84
N VAL A 166 -6.55 -8.23 3.10
CA VAL A 166 -5.65 -9.35 2.75
C VAL A 166 -4.44 -8.83 1.96
N VAL A 167 -4.68 -7.95 0.97
CA VAL A 167 -3.61 -7.31 0.16
C VAL A 167 -2.68 -6.47 1.04
N CYS A 168 -3.22 -5.59 1.89
CA CYS A 168 -2.41 -4.76 2.79
C CYS A 168 -1.52 -5.61 3.71
N LEU A 169 -2.09 -6.65 4.32
CA LEU A 169 -1.35 -7.53 5.21
C LEU A 169 -0.30 -8.37 4.46
N SER A 170 -0.61 -8.79 3.22
CA SER A 170 0.35 -9.50 2.37
C SER A 170 1.53 -8.63 1.96
N LEU A 171 1.32 -7.33 1.67
CA LEU A 171 2.40 -6.39 1.38
C LEU A 171 3.34 -6.23 2.59
N ILE A 172 2.79 -6.08 3.80
CA ILE A 172 3.58 -5.96 5.02
C ILE A 172 4.42 -7.22 5.25
N ILE A 173 3.81 -8.40 5.10
CA ILE A 173 4.51 -9.68 5.28
C ILE A 173 5.60 -9.85 4.24
N ALA A 174 5.31 -9.55 2.96
CA ALA A 174 6.27 -9.70 1.86
C ALA A 174 7.48 -8.79 2.05
N GLY A 175 7.28 -7.51 2.39
CA GLY A 175 8.36 -6.58 2.64
C GLY A 175 9.19 -6.97 3.86
N ALA A 176 8.55 -7.32 4.99
CA ALA A 176 9.29 -7.79 6.16
C ALA A 176 10.12 -9.05 5.86
N PHE A 177 9.59 -9.98 5.05
CA PHE A 177 10.28 -11.18 4.64
C PHE A 177 11.46 -10.90 3.70
N GLY A 178 11.32 -9.94 2.76
CA GLY A 178 12.41 -9.49 1.88
C GLY A 178 13.63 -9.05 2.69
N ASN A 179 13.44 -8.19 3.69
CA ASN A 179 14.51 -7.73 4.56
C ASN A 179 15.09 -8.84 5.49
N ILE A 180 14.31 -9.87 5.82
CA ILE A 180 14.81 -11.04 6.55
C ILE A 180 15.79 -11.83 5.69
N ILE A 181 15.55 -11.97 4.39
CA ILE A 181 16.46 -12.67 3.47
C ILE A 181 17.84 -12.02 3.51
N ASP A 182 17.92 -10.69 3.45
CA ASP A 182 19.19 -9.97 3.51
C ASP A 182 19.91 -10.27 4.82
N ASN A 183 19.22 -10.13 5.96
CA ASN A 183 19.81 -10.38 7.27
C ASN A 183 20.31 -11.84 7.44
N PHE A 184 19.62 -12.80 6.84
CA PHE A 184 19.97 -14.21 6.98
C PHE A 184 21.13 -14.61 6.10
N PHE A 185 21.14 -14.15 4.84
CA PHE A 185 21.95 -14.74 3.81
C PHE A 185 23.02 -13.81 3.22
N TYR A 186 22.80 -12.48 3.19
CA TYR A 186 23.73 -11.60 2.49
C TYR A 186 25.13 -11.58 3.11
N GLY A 187 25.22 -11.67 4.45
CA GLY A 187 26.50 -11.82 5.13
C GLY A 187 27.25 -13.10 4.76
N LEU A 188 26.51 -14.17 4.41
CA LEU A 188 27.08 -15.47 4.07
C LEU A 188 27.49 -15.60 2.59
N CYS A 189 26.77 -14.87 1.69
CA CYS A 189 26.85 -15.10 0.24
C CYS A 189 27.55 -14.00 -0.55
N PHE A 190 27.85 -12.84 0.05
CA PHE A 190 28.46 -11.72 -0.65
C PHE A 190 29.76 -11.30 0.01
N THR A 191 30.71 -10.78 -0.81
CA THR A 191 31.89 -10.08 -0.31
C THR A 191 31.48 -8.73 0.31
N GLU A 192 32.40 -8.12 1.07
CA GLU A 192 32.24 -6.78 1.63
C GLU A 192 32.04 -5.74 0.51
N SER A 193 31.14 -4.77 0.75
CA SER A 193 30.93 -3.63 -0.13
C SER A 193 31.85 -2.48 0.29
N PHE A 194 32.59 -1.93 -0.64
CA PHE A 194 33.53 -0.84 -0.37
C PHE A 194 33.07 0.47 -0.99
N PRO A 195 33.36 1.62 -0.35
CA PRO A 195 33.09 2.93 -0.91
C PRO A 195 33.77 3.17 -2.26
N GLN A 196 33.11 3.95 -3.10
CA GLN A 196 33.66 4.41 -4.37
C GLN A 196 34.99 5.14 -4.15
N GLY A 197 35.98 4.87 -4.99
CA GLY A 197 37.30 5.55 -4.94
C GLY A 197 38.36 4.82 -4.14
N LEU A 198 38.08 3.76 -3.41
CA LEU A 198 39.06 2.94 -2.71
C LEU A 198 39.64 1.81 -3.57
N GLY A 199 39.40 1.84 -4.89
CA GLY A 199 39.89 0.85 -5.85
C GLY A 199 39.27 -0.53 -5.74
N ALA A 200 38.21 -0.68 -4.94
CA ALA A 200 37.51 -1.94 -4.79
C ALA A 200 36.40 -2.09 -5.85
N ALA A 201 36.27 -3.27 -6.37
CA ALA A 201 35.16 -3.64 -7.23
C ALA A 201 33.85 -3.73 -6.41
N PRO A 202 32.69 -3.61 -7.06
CA PRO A 202 31.40 -3.95 -6.43
C PRO A 202 31.42 -5.33 -5.79
N ALA A 203 30.60 -5.54 -4.77
CA ALA A 203 30.51 -6.83 -4.11
C ALA A 203 30.08 -7.93 -5.11
N HIS A 204 30.51 -9.15 -4.90
CA HIS A 204 30.14 -10.29 -5.72
C HIS A 204 29.72 -11.48 -4.85
N CYS A 205 28.99 -12.41 -5.47
CA CYS A 205 28.59 -13.65 -4.81
C CYS A 205 29.81 -14.55 -4.56
N VAL A 206 29.82 -15.15 -3.38
CA VAL A 206 30.80 -16.17 -2.98
C VAL A 206 30.07 -17.43 -2.49
N PRO A 207 30.74 -18.58 -2.38
CA PRO A 207 30.16 -19.76 -1.75
C PRO A 207 29.59 -19.47 -0.36
N MET A 208 28.53 -20.17 0.00
CA MET A 208 27.86 -20.00 1.29
C MET A 208 28.84 -20.18 2.46
N GLY A 209 28.97 -19.14 3.29
CA GLY A 209 29.88 -19.13 4.43
C GLY A 209 31.22 -18.42 4.17
N GLU A 210 31.53 -18.02 2.94
CA GLU A 210 32.72 -17.23 2.58
C GLU A 210 32.44 -15.74 2.46
N GLY A 211 31.26 -15.31 2.86
CA GLY A 211 30.83 -13.91 2.77
C GLY A 211 31.42 -13.01 3.87
N TYR A 212 31.00 -11.74 3.88
CA TYR A 212 31.52 -10.72 4.79
C TYR A 212 31.06 -10.87 6.24
N GLY A 213 30.09 -11.74 6.52
CA GLY A 213 29.49 -11.86 7.85
C GLY A 213 28.98 -13.26 8.16
N THR A 214 28.19 -13.37 9.19
CA THR A 214 27.61 -14.63 9.66
C THR A 214 26.10 -14.64 9.53
N PHE A 215 25.48 -15.79 9.76
CA PHE A 215 24.02 -15.92 9.78
C PHE A 215 23.37 -14.91 10.75
N LEU A 216 22.30 -14.25 10.35
CA LEU A 216 21.58 -13.17 11.05
C LEU A 216 22.31 -11.81 11.10
N HIS A 217 23.49 -11.68 10.56
CA HIS A 217 24.29 -10.45 10.58
C HIS A 217 24.44 -9.83 9.18
N GLY A 218 23.67 -10.27 8.20
CA GLY A 218 23.60 -9.64 6.88
C GLY A 218 23.03 -8.22 6.96
N ARG A 219 23.57 -7.31 6.16
CA ARG A 219 23.11 -5.93 6.05
C ARG A 219 21.98 -5.85 5.03
N VAL A 220 20.95 -5.05 5.33
CA VAL A 220 19.88 -4.78 4.38
C VAL A 220 20.36 -3.81 3.32
N VAL A 221 20.12 -4.11 2.05
CA VAL A 221 20.46 -3.26 0.92
C VAL A 221 19.36 -2.26 0.67
N ASP A 222 19.68 -0.96 0.75
CA ASP A 222 18.79 0.16 0.48
C ASP A 222 19.28 0.95 -0.73
N MET A 223 18.35 1.54 -1.53
CA MET A 223 18.74 2.20 -2.77
C MET A 223 17.83 3.34 -3.23
N PHE A 224 16.58 3.40 -2.84
CA PHE A 224 15.65 4.44 -3.31
C PHE A 224 15.81 5.70 -2.47
N TYR A 225 16.23 6.79 -3.12
CA TYR A 225 16.47 8.08 -2.49
C TYR A 225 15.71 9.18 -3.21
N PHE A 226 14.88 9.91 -2.44
CA PHE A 226 13.98 10.94 -2.96
C PHE A 226 14.21 12.30 -2.28
N PRO A 227 15.32 13.00 -2.53
CA PRO A 227 15.59 14.31 -1.95
C PRO A 227 14.75 15.39 -2.65
N PHE A 228 13.48 15.54 -2.26
CA PHE A 228 12.58 16.46 -2.94
C PHE A 228 13.02 17.91 -2.86
N PHE A 229 13.46 18.38 -1.67
CA PHE A 229 14.02 19.71 -1.45
C PHE A 229 14.81 19.77 -0.15
N THR A 230 15.64 20.80 -0.01
CA THR A 230 16.36 21.10 1.24
C THR A 230 15.61 22.19 2.00
N TRP A 231 15.38 21.99 3.29
CA TRP A 231 14.77 22.97 4.14
C TRP A 231 15.63 24.23 4.20
N PRO A 232 15.03 25.43 4.07
CA PRO A 232 15.75 26.69 4.29
C PRO A 232 16.39 26.73 5.69
N ASP A 233 17.60 27.32 5.81
CA ASP A 233 18.36 27.33 7.07
C ASP A 233 17.63 28.01 8.24
N TRP A 234 16.70 28.90 7.95
CA TRP A 234 15.89 29.58 8.97
C TRP A 234 14.81 28.72 9.63
N VAL A 235 14.53 27.52 9.11
CA VAL A 235 13.54 26.62 9.70
C VAL A 235 14.11 25.95 10.94
N PRO A 236 13.53 26.15 12.14
CA PRO A 236 14.06 25.53 13.36
C PRO A 236 14.08 24.01 13.24
N VAL A 237 15.17 23.38 13.69
CA VAL A 237 15.38 21.92 13.75
C VAL A 237 15.54 21.25 12.37
N LEU A 238 14.93 21.78 11.31
CA LEU A 238 14.93 21.18 9.96
C LEU A 238 15.87 21.89 8.98
N GLY A 239 16.31 23.14 9.29
CA GLY A 239 17.12 23.98 8.42
C GLY A 239 18.37 23.26 7.93
N GLY A 240 18.68 23.36 6.62
CA GLY A 240 19.77 22.64 5.97
C GLY A 240 19.55 21.15 5.75
N GLY A 241 18.51 20.54 6.36
CA GLY A 241 18.19 19.14 6.18
C GLY A 241 17.40 18.88 4.89
N THR A 242 17.55 17.69 4.35
CA THR A 242 16.81 17.25 3.15
C THR A 242 15.43 16.74 3.54
N PHE A 243 14.39 17.29 2.92
CA PHE A 243 13.04 16.74 3.05
C PHE A 243 13.00 15.38 2.35
N PHE A 244 12.55 14.36 3.11
CA PHE A 244 12.53 12.96 2.70
C PHE A 244 13.92 12.40 2.35
N GLY A 245 14.90 12.64 3.24
CA GLY A 245 16.28 12.18 3.11
C GLY A 245 16.49 10.68 3.41
N ALA A 246 15.45 9.93 3.74
CA ALA A 246 15.56 8.49 4.01
C ALA A 246 15.84 7.71 2.71
N ILE A 247 16.76 6.73 2.81
CA ILE A 247 17.03 5.77 1.74
C ILE A 247 16.33 4.48 2.14
N PHE A 248 15.64 3.85 1.21
CA PHE A 248 14.85 2.66 1.46
C PHE A 248 14.80 1.73 0.24
N ASN A 249 14.21 0.54 0.38
CA ASN A 249 14.11 -0.47 -0.67
C ASN A 249 12.66 -0.80 -1.03
N LEU A 250 12.44 -1.74 -1.95
CA LEU A 250 11.10 -2.16 -2.37
C LEU A 250 10.33 -2.84 -1.22
N ALA A 251 11.02 -3.59 -0.37
CA ALA A 251 10.44 -4.23 0.80
C ALA A 251 9.88 -3.19 1.80
N ASP A 252 10.63 -2.12 2.09
CA ASP A 252 10.19 -1.02 2.96
C ASP A 252 9.01 -0.26 2.36
N SER A 253 9.03 -0.05 1.03
CA SER A 253 7.91 0.53 0.30
C SER A 253 6.64 -0.31 0.47
N ALA A 254 6.75 -1.63 0.33
CA ALA A 254 5.62 -2.55 0.51
C ALA A 254 5.07 -2.53 1.94
N ILE A 255 5.95 -2.52 2.96
CA ILE A 255 5.54 -2.38 4.36
C ILE A 255 4.80 -1.06 4.57
N SER A 256 5.37 0.06 4.12
CA SER A 256 4.82 1.40 4.31
C SER A 256 3.47 1.57 3.62
N VAL A 257 3.36 1.19 2.35
CA VAL A 257 2.10 1.24 1.59
C VAL A 257 1.05 0.34 2.21
N GLY A 258 1.42 -0.89 2.59
CA GLY A 258 0.51 -1.83 3.25
C GLY A 258 0.00 -1.30 4.60
N ALA A 259 0.88 -0.74 5.43
CA ALA A 259 0.53 -0.20 6.74
C ALA A 259 -0.35 1.06 6.62
N VAL A 260 0.03 2.02 5.79
CA VAL A 260 -0.74 3.25 5.57
C VAL A 260 -2.12 2.93 5.00
N ALA A 261 -2.20 2.08 3.97
CA ALA A 261 -3.47 1.66 3.41
C ALA A 261 -4.35 0.90 4.43
N MET A 262 -3.75 0.07 5.27
CA MET A 262 -4.45 -0.62 6.35
C MET A 262 -5.05 0.36 7.36
N ILE A 263 -4.29 1.38 7.79
CA ILE A 263 -4.75 2.41 8.72
C ILE A 263 -5.84 3.25 8.08
N LEU A 264 -5.65 3.74 6.85
CA LEU A 264 -6.60 4.65 6.20
C LEU A 264 -7.92 3.98 5.84
N PHE A 265 -7.88 2.74 5.34
CA PHE A 265 -9.06 2.09 4.78
C PHE A 265 -9.66 1.01 5.67
N TYR A 266 -8.88 0.43 6.60
CA TYR A 266 -9.29 -0.73 7.39
C TYR A 266 -9.17 -0.51 8.91
N TYR A 267 -8.98 0.73 9.40
CA TYR A 267 -8.82 1.00 10.83
C TYR A 267 -9.99 0.49 11.69
N LYS A 268 -11.24 0.63 11.19
CA LYS A 268 -12.44 0.10 11.88
C LYS A 268 -12.43 -1.44 11.95
N TYR A 269 -11.99 -2.09 10.86
CA TYR A 269 -11.83 -3.54 10.84
C TYR A 269 -10.74 -3.99 11.83
N LEU A 270 -9.63 -3.26 11.86
CA LEU A 270 -8.51 -3.50 12.76
C LEU A 270 -8.90 -3.27 14.21
N SER A 271 -9.64 -2.20 14.53
CA SER A 271 -10.11 -1.92 15.89
C SER A 271 -11.05 -3.00 16.45
N VAL A 272 -11.92 -3.54 15.60
CA VAL A 272 -12.78 -4.69 15.99
C VAL A 272 -11.95 -5.96 16.16
N LEU A 273 -10.94 -6.16 15.34
CA LEU A 273 -10.05 -7.32 15.43
C LEU A 273 -9.20 -7.30 16.72
N LEU A 274 -8.70 -6.11 17.13
CA LEU A 274 -7.85 -5.91 18.30
C LEU A 274 -8.66 -5.69 19.58
N GLY A 275 -9.83 -5.02 19.49
CA GLY A 275 -10.61 -4.58 20.64
C GLY A 275 -11.41 -5.67 21.34
N GLY A 276 -11.50 -6.89 20.79
CA GLY A 276 -12.38 -7.91 21.35
C GLY A 276 -13.83 -7.41 21.46
N ARG A 277 -14.83 -8.26 21.42
CA ARG A 277 -16.21 -7.91 21.73
C ARG A 277 -16.26 -7.19 23.09
N ARG A 278 -16.46 -5.87 23.10
CA ARG A 278 -17.06 -5.26 24.28
C ARG A 278 -18.43 -5.91 24.43
N SER A 279 -18.54 -6.78 25.40
CA SER A 279 -19.82 -7.35 25.82
C SER A 279 -20.68 -6.20 26.34
N THR A 280 -21.61 -5.72 25.53
CA THR A 280 -22.78 -4.99 26.00
C THR A 280 -23.71 -6.05 26.63
N SER A 281 -23.36 -6.52 27.80
CA SER A 281 -24.28 -7.15 28.72
C SER A 281 -24.79 -6.09 29.70
N SER A 282 -25.61 -5.17 29.19
CA SER A 282 -26.59 -4.53 30.04
C SER A 282 -27.82 -5.47 30.06
N SER A 283 -27.88 -6.28 31.11
CA SER A 283 -29.10 -7.04 31.43
C SER A 283 -30.22 -6.04 31.74
N PRO A 284 -31.43 -6.24 31.21
CA PRO A 284 -32.60 -5.39 31.53
C PRO A 284 -33.25 -5.77 32.88
N GLU A 285 -32.55 -6.34 33.82
CA GLU A 285 -33.17 -6.86 35.06
C GLU A 285 -33.09 -5.94 36.29
N ASP A 286 -32.38 -4.79 36.22
CA ASP A 286 -32.25 -3.89 37.38
C ASP A 286 -33.29 -2.75 37.46
N SER A 287 -34.35 -2.76 36.65
CA SER A 287 -35.39 -1.72 36.68
C SER A 287 -36.73 -2.18 37.29
N ALA A 288 -36.83 -3.38 37.82
CA ALA A 288 -38.06 -3.91 38.38
C ALA A 288 -38.14 -3.93 39.91
N GLU A 289 -37.08 -3.61 40.68
CA GLU A 289 -37.09 -3.71 42.14
C GLU A 289 -37.21 -2.39 42.90
N GLU A 290 -37.29 -1.24 42.23
CA GLU A 290 -37.48 0.06 42.96
C GLU A 290 -38.94 0.54 43.01
N GLY A 291 -39.92 -0.23 42.47
CA GLY A 291 -41.32 0.13 42.44
C GLY A 291 -42.18 -0.37 43.61
N GLU A 292 -41.67 -1.26 44.49
CA GLU A 292 -42.48 -1.95 45.49
C GLU A 292 -42.19 -1.55 46.98
N LYS A 293 -41.47 -0.43 47.19
CA LYS A 293 -41.22 0.08 48.56
C LYS A 293 -41.80 1.45 48.88
N GLN A 294 -42.77 1.93 48.11
CA GLN A 294 -43.59 3.14 48.45
C GLN A 294 -45.07 2.91 48.12
N ALA A 295 -45.69 1.95 48.75
CA ALA A 295 -47.12 1.88 48.93
C ALA A 295 -47.45 1.38 50.35
#